data_22c124c62afe1e35edec5039502cf545
#
_entry.id   22c124c62afe1e35edec5039502cf545
#
_cell.length_a   1.000
_cell.length_b   1.000
_cell.length_c   1.000
_cell.angle_alpha   90.00
_cell.angle_beta   90.00
_cell.angle_gamma   90.00
#
_symmetry.space_group_name_H-M   'P 1'
#
loop_
_entity.id
_entity.type
_entity.pdbx_description
1 polymer ?
#
loop_
_entity_poly.entity_id
_entity_poly.type
_entity_poly.pdbx_seq_one_letter_code
_entity_poly.pdbx_strand_id
1 'polypeptide(L)'
;MKEFGTCRFCGQTAMVSVGDAATQADIDEAATRECSCEQAKAYKAKCCDAEVCEENIKKVIGKGTTVAQLLISCIPLIQDNSITKITVNYESGDASVTARLGYNGKGNLVIQKSVTTVEQEET
;
A
#
# COMPACT_ATOMS: atom_id res chain seq x y z
N MET A 1 18.18 -9.72 -18.04
CA MET A 1 18.72 -8.74 -18.99
C MET A 1 19.07 -7.46 -18.24
N LYS A 2 20.25 -6.89 -18.50
CA LYS A 2 20.69 -5.67 -17.82
C LYS A 2 20.48 -4.48 -18.73
N GLU A 3 19.88 -3.42 -18.19
CA GLU A 3 19.61 -2.19 -18.91
C GLU A 3 20.05 -0.99 -18.07
N PHE A 4 20.32 0.14 -18.73
CA PHE A 4 20.62 1.37 -18.04
C PHE A 4 19.33 2.16 -17.77
N GLY A 5 19.11 2.44 -16.49
CA GLY A 5 18.00 3.27 -16.04
C GLY A 5 18.48 4.52 -15.33
N THR A 6 17.62 5.51 -15.22
CA THR A 6 17.93 6.80 -14.61
C THR A 6 17.02 7.01 -13.40
N CYS A 7 17.63 7.36 -12.25
CA CYS A 7 16.88 7.74 -11.07
C CYS A 7 16.05 9.01 -11.36
N ARG A 8 14.75 8.97 -11.09
CA ARG A 8 13.85 10.10 -11.37
C ARG A 8 14.13 11.34 -10.50
N PHE A 9 14.83 11.18 -9.40
CA PHE A 9 15.07 12.27 -8.45
C PHE A 9 16.41 12.95 -8.63
N CYS A 10 17.49 12.18 -8.81
CA CYS A 10 18.84 12.75 -8.91
C CYS A 10 19.45 12.66 -10.32
N GLY A 11 18.83 11.92 -11.22
CA GLY A 11 19.30 11.79 -12.60
C GLY A 11 20.50 10.88 -12.80
N GLN A 12 20.96 10.18 -11.75
CA GLN A 12 22.05 9.21 -11.90
C GLN A 12 21.62 8.00 -12.73
N THR A 13 22.49 7.59 -13.64
CA THR A 13 22.29 6.40 -14.46
C THR A 13 22.88 5.18 -13.76
N ALA A 14 22.14 4.09 -13.69
CA ALA A 14 22.61 2.84 -13.11
C ALA A 14 22.19 1.67 -13.97
N MET A 15 22.99 0.60 -13.95
CA MET A 15 22.66 -0.65 -14.62
C MET A 15 21.79 -1.48 -13.69
N VAL A 16 20.62 -1.89 -14.18
CA VAL A 16 19.65 -2.67 -13.41
C VAL A 16 19.26 -3.93 -14.15
N SER A 17 18.90 -4.97 -13.41
CA SER A 17 18.40 -6.22 -13.97
C SER A 17 16.88 -6.14 -14.09
N VAL A 18 16.37 -6.34 -15.29
CA VAL A 18 14.93 -6.26 -15.58
C VAL A 18 14.51 -7.44 -16.48
N GLY A 19 13.21 -7.72 -16.51
CA GLY A 19 12.65 -8.72 -17.39
C GLY A 19 12.70 -8.31 -18.87
N ASP A 20 12.59 -9.27 -19.77
CA ASP A 20 12.68 -9.03 -21.22
C ASP A 20 11.55 -8.12 -21.74
N ALA A 21 10.41 -8.07 -21.06
CA ALA A 21 9.28 -7.24 -21.44
C ALA A 21 9.24 -5.88 -20.74
N ALA A 22 10.32 -5.50 -20.04
CA ALA A 22 10.36 -4.24 -19.29
C ALA A 22 10.38 -3.03 -20.24
N THR A 23 9.57 -2.03 -19.90
CA THR A 23 9.55 -0.75 -20.61
C THR A 23 10.64 0.17 -20.03
N GLN A 24 10.90 1.29 -20.70
CA GLN A 24 11.85 2.28 -20.17
C GLN A 24 11.39 2.81 -18.80
N ALA A 25 10.08 2.95 -18.59
CA ALA A 25 9.52 3.32 -17.30
C ALA A 25 9.85 2.31 -16.21
N ASP A 26 9.76 1.02 -16.51
CA ASP A 26 10.12 -0.06 -15.58
C ASP A 26 11.61 -0.05 -15.25
N ILE A 27 12.44 0.20 -16.24
CA ILE A 27 13.89 0.29 -16.09
C ILE A 27 14.27 1.46 -15.19
N ASP A 28 13.68 2.63 -15.41
CA ASP A 28 13.92 3.84 -14.61
C ASP A 28 13.40 3.66 -13.18
N GLU A 29 12.28 2.97 -13.01
CA GLU A 29 11.73 2.64 -11.68
C GLU A 29 12.71 1.76 -10.90
N ALA A 30 13.29 0.73 -11.54
CA ALA A 30 14.29 -0.12 -10.92
C ALA A 30 15.54 0.68 -10.53
N ALA A 31 16.01 1.56 -11.39
CA ALA A 31 17.15 2.43 -11.12
C ALA A 31 16.86 3.38 -9.95
N THR A 32 15.65 3.92 -9.87
CA THR A 32 15.21 4.79 -8.78
C THR A 32 15.21 4.05 -7.45
N ARG A 33 14.69 2.83 -7.41
CA ARG A 33 14.65 2.00 -6.19
C ARG A 33 16.04 1.60 -5.71
N GLU A 34 16.99 1.41 -6.60
CA GLU A 34 18.36 1.03 -6.26
C GLU A 34 19.26 2.25 -5.96
N CYS A 35 18.83 3.45 -6.29
CA CYS A 35 19.60 4.66 -6.06
C CYS A 35 19.74 4.97 -4.57
N SER A 36 20.90 5.48 -4.17
CA SER A 36 21.21 5.81 -2.78
C SER A 36 20.96 7.27 -2.41
N CYS A 37 20.40 8.10 -3.31
CA CYS A 37 20.05 9.47 -2.99
C CYS A 37 18.91 9.51 -1.96
N GLU A 38 18.83 10.58 -1.17
CA GLU A 38 17.84 10.70 -0.08
C GLU A 38 16.39 10.60 -0.57
N GLN A 39 16.10 11.23 -1.69
CA GLN A 39 14.75 11.20 -2.28
C GLN A 39 14.36 9.81 -2.75
N ALA A 40 15.30 9.06 -3.35
CA ALA A 40 15.07 7.69 -3.77
C ALA A 40 14.88 6.76 -2.56
N LYS A 41 15.64 6.97 -1.49
CA LYS A 41 15.47 6.19 -0.24
C LYS A 41 14.09 6.43 0.37
N ALA A 42 13.62 7.67 0.41
CA ALA A 42 12.29 8.01 0.93
C ALA A 42 11.19 7.38 0.07
N TYR A 43 11.35 7.44 -1.25
CA TYR A 43 10.43 6.81 -2.20
C TYR A 43 10.34 5.30 -1.99
N LYS A 44 11.49 4.63 -1.87
CA LYS A 44 11.57 3.19 -1.62
C LYS A 44 10.87 2.81 -0.31
N ALA A 45 11.07 3.60 0.73
CA ALA A 45 10.41 3.37 2.03
C ALA A 45 8.89 3.45 1.88
N LYS A 46 8.37 4.44 1.15
CA LYS A 46 6.92 4.53 0.89
C LYS A 46 6.37 3.33 0.11
N CYS A 47 7.12 2.86 -0.89
CA CYS A 47 6.73 1.68 -1.66
C CYS A 47 6.71 0.43 -0.78
N CYS A 48 7.71 0.26 0.07
CA CYS A 48 7.76 -0.86 1.02
C CYS A 48 6.59 -0.79 2.01
N ASP A 49 6.28 0.39 2.54
CA ASP A 49 5.16 0.59 3.46
C ASP A 49 3.83 0.23 2.79
N ALA A 50 3.65 0.64 1.54
CA ALA A 50 2.45 0.30 0.77
C ALA A 50 2.33 -1.21 0.54
N GLU A 51 3.42 -1.88 0.19
CA GLU A 51 3.44 -3.34 -0.02
C GLU A 51 3.13 -4.11 1.27
N VAL A 52 3.73 -3.71 2.38
CA VAL A 52 3.47 -4.32 3.70
C VAL A 52 2.01 -4.07 4.11
N CYS A 53 1.51 -2.87 3.91
CA CYS A 53 0.13 -2.52 4.23
C CYS A 53 -0.86 -3.35 3.40
N GLU A 54 -0.59 -3.52 2.11
CA GLU A 54 -1.40 -4.37 1.23
C GLU A 54 -1.46 -5.80 1.74
N GLU A 55 -0.32 -6.38 2.13
CA GLU A 55 -0.28 -7.72 2.71
C GLU A 55 -1.06 -7.80 4.02
N ASN A 56 -0.94 -6.80 4.88
CA ASN A 56 -1.67 -6.74 6.13
C ASN A 56 -3.18 -6.64 5.91
N ILE A 57 -3.63 -5.87 4.92
CA ILE A 57 -5.04 -5.79 4.55
C ILE A 57 -5.55 -7.15 4.11
N LYS A 58 -4.80 -7.87 3.29
CA LYS A 58 -5.16 -9.22 2.85
C LYS A 58 -5.27 -10.20 4.01
N LYS A 59 -4.41 -10.07 5.03
CA LYS A 59 -4.45 -10.93 6.23
C LYS A 59 -5.63 -10.60 7.13
N VAL A 60 -5.88 -9.31 7.36
CA VAL A 60 -6.88 -8.85 8.34
C VAL A 60 -8.30 -8.90 7.76
N ILE A 61 -8.47 -8.46 6.53
CA ILE A 61 -9.79 -8.33 5.89
C ILE A 61 -10.14 -9.59 5.09
N GLY A 62 -9.18 -10.15 4.41
CA GLY A 62 -9.38 -11.35 3.59
C GLY A 62 -8.94 -11.11 2.15
N LYS A 63 -8.12 -12.02 1.64
CA LYS A 63 -7.60 -11.97 0.29
C LYS A 63 -8.72 -12.10 -0.74
N GLY A 64 -8.72 -11.22 -1.74
CA GLY A 64 -9.67 -11.27 -2.84
C GLY A 64 -11.05 -10.72 -2.56
N THR A 65 -11.28 -10.12 -1.38
CA THR A 65 -12.55 -9.48 -1.06
C THR A 65 -12.63 -8.08 -1.69
N THR A 66 -13.84 -7.63 -1.99
CA THR A 66 -14.08 -6.27 -2.51
C THR A 66 -13.63 -5.20 -1.53
N VAL A 67 -13.86 -5.43 -0.23
CA VAL A 67 -13.46 -4.50 0.83
C VAL A 67 -11.94 -4.37 0.87
N ALA A 68 -11.20 -5.48 0.79
CA ALA A 68 -9.75 -5.45 0.75
C ALA A 68 -9.23 -4.68 -0.47
N GLN A 69 -9.83 -4.89 -1.64
CA GLN A 69 -9.46 -4.16 -2.87
C GLN A 69 -9.70 -2.66 -2.73
N LEU A 70 -10.82 -2.26 -2.13
CA LEU A 70 -11.12 -0.86 -1.87
C LEU A 70 -10.08 -0.22 -0.97
N LEU A 71 -9.74 -0.88 0.13
CA LEU A 71 -8.74 -0.38 1.09
C LEU A 71 -7.35 -0.27 0.45
N ILE A 72 -6.96 -1.27 -0.33
CA ILE A 72 -5.68 -1.25 -1.07
C ILE A 72 -5.64 -0.06 -2.03
N SER A 73 -6.74 0.22 -2.73
CA SER A 73 -6.85 1.36 -3.65
C SER A 73 -6.71 2.71 -2.93
N CYS A 74 -7.00 2.77 -1.64
CA CYS A 74 -6.91 4.00 -0.85
C CYS A 74 -5.50 4.26 -0.30
N ILE A 75 -4.59 3.27 -0.33
CA ILE A 75 -3.22 3.45 0.18
C ILE A 75 -2.51 4.65 -0.45
N PRO A 76 -2.47 4.81 -1.78
CA PRO A 76 -1.81 5.96 -2.40
C PRO A 76 -2.41 7.29 -1.98
N LEU A 77 -3.74 7.35 -1.78
CA LEU A 77 -4.44 8.57 -1.37
C LEU A 77 -4.06 8.99 0.05
N ILE A 78 -3.82 8.03 0.93
CA ILE A 78 -3.36 8.30 2.29
C ILE A 78 -1.89 8.72 2.28
N GLN A 79 -1.06 8.08 1.46
CA GLN A 79 0.37 8.39 1.37
C GLN A 79 0.64 9.77 0.77
N ASP A 80 -0.21 10.24 -0.14
CA ASP A 80 -0.06 11.57 -0.74
C ASP A 80 -0.81 12.67 0.02
N ASN A 81 -1.42 12.32 1.16
CA ASN A 81 -2.18 13.22 2.02
C ASN A 81 -3.48 13.76 1.40
N SER A 82 -3.98 13.14 0.34
CA SER A 82 -5.30 13.48 -0.21
C SER A 82 -6.40 13.18 0.80
N ILE A 83 -6.22 12.09 1.58
CA ILE A 83 -7.08 11.74 2.71
C ILE A 83 -6.18 11.36 3.90
N THR A 84 -6.67 11.52 5.11
CA THR A 84 -5.91 11.18 6.32
C THR A 84 -6.17 9.75 6.79
N LYS A 85 -7.37 9.27 6.61
CA LYS A 85 -7.76 7.90 6.96
C LYS A 85 -9.04 7.53 6.21
N ILE A 86 -9.30 6.23 6.15
CA ILE A 86 -10.57 5.70 5.64
C ILE A 86 -11.14 4.72 6.66
N THR A 87 -12.45 4.78 6.87
CA THR A 87 -13.18 3.85 7.71
C THR A 87 -14.28 3.22 6.86
N VAL A 88 -14.34 1.90 6.86
CA VAL A 88 -15.34 1.14 6.11
C VAL A 88 -16.10 0.26 7.09
N ASN A 89 -17.41 0.34 7.05
CA ASN A 89 -18.30 -0.55 7.81
C ASN A 89 -18.91 -1.56 6.84
N TYR A 90 -18.83 -2.83 7.18
CA TYR A 90 -19.41 -3.88 6.36
C TYR A 90 -19.91 -5.03 7.24
N GLU A 91 -20.72 -5.88 6.67
CA GLU A 91 -21.25 -7.04 7.37
C GLU A 91 -20.59 -8.32 6.86
N SER A 92 -20.25 -9.21 7.79
CA SER A 92 -19.71 -10.52 7.48
C SER A 92 -20.50 -11.55 8.31
N GLY A 93 -21.43 -12.26 7.66
CA GLY A 93 -22.34 -13.14 8.36
C GLY A 93 -23.24 -12.34 9.31
N ASP A 94 -23.27 -12.72 10.59
CA ASP A 94 -24.06 -12.04 11.62
C ASP A 94 -23.29 -10.95 12.36
N ALA A 95 -22.07 -10.65 11.91
CA ALA A 95 -21.20 -9.68 12.57
C ALA A 95 -21.10 -8.40 11.77
N SER A 96 -21.05 -7.25 12.47
CA SER A 96 -20.69 -5.96 11.89
C SER A 96 -19.19 -5.76 12.02
N VAL A 97 -18.54 -5.41 10.94
CA VAL A 97 -17.09 -5.21 10.90
C VAL A 97 -16.80 -3.76 10.55
N THR A 98 -15.89 -3.16 11.30
CA THR A 98 -15.35 -1.83 11.00
C THR A 98 -13.86 -1.97 10.67
N ALA A 99 -13.47 -1.57 9.47
CA ALA A 99 -12.08 -1.55 9.04
C ALA A 99 -11.60 -0.11 8.94
N ARG A 100 -10.45 0.18 9.51
CA ARG A 100 -9.83 1.52 9.49
C ARG A 100 -8.42 1.43 8.95
N LEU A 101 -8.11 2.28 7.99
CA LEU A 101 -6.79 2.40 7.37
C LEU A 101 -6.30 3.83 7.55
N GLY A 102 -5.10 4.00 8.10
CA GLY A 102 -4.50 5.31 8.30
C GLY A 102 -3.20 5.22 9.07
N TYR A 103 -2.57 6.37 9.30
CA TYR A 103 -1.35 6.43 10.09
C TYR A 103 -1.68 6.44 11.59
N ASN A 104 -0.91 5.69 12.38
CA ASN A 104 -1.01 5.74 13.84
C ASN A 104 -0.17 6.90 14.40
N GLY A 105 -0.17 7.07 15.74
CA GLY A 105 0.59 8.12 16.40
C GLY A 105 2.10 8.00 16.24
N LYS A 106 2.60 6.85 15.79
CA LYS A 106 4.03 6.61 15.51
C LYS A 106 4.40 6.87 14.05
N GLY A 107 3.44 7.27 13.22
CA GLY A 107 3.66 7.53 11.80
C GLY A 107 3.67 6.27 10.93
N ASN A 108 3.22 5.14 11.44
CA ASN A 108 3.13 3.90 10.68
C ASN A 108 1.74 3.74 10.07
N LEU A 109 1.70 3.25 8.84
CA LEU A 109 0.45 2.96 8.16
C LEU A 109 -0.13 1.65 8.71
N VAL A 110 -1.34 1.71 9.27
CA VAL A 110 -1.94 0.60 10.01
C VAL A 110 -3.32 0.31 9.48
N ILE A 111 -3.64 -0.98 9.37
CA ILE A 111 -5.00 -1.47 9.15
C ILE A 111 -5.53 -2.04 10.47
N GLN A 112 -6.70 -1.59 10.90
CA GLN A 112 -7.38 -2.07 12.09
C GLN A 112 -8.74 -2.65 11.72
N LYS A 113 -9.10 -3.72 12.40
CA LYS A 113 -10.39 -4.39 12.22
C LYS A 113 -11.05 -4.56 13.58
N SER A 114 -12.27 -4.07 13.70
CA SER A 114 -13.13 -4.29 14.87
C SER A 114 -14.33 -5.09 14.45
N VAL A 115 -14.60 -6.17 15.16
CA VAL A 115 -15.76 -7.03 14.89
C VAL A 115 -16.71 -6.93 16.07
N THR A 116 -17.95 -6.57 15.78
CA THR A 116 -19.00 -6.49 16.79
C THR A 116 -20.11 -7.46 16.39
N THR A 117 -20.40 -8.40 17.27
CA THR A 117 -21.55 -9.30 17.09
C THR A 117 -22.81 -8.55 17.56
N VAL A 118 -23.77 -8.41 16.66
CA VAL A 118 -25.04 -7.77 17.00
C VAL A 118 -26.01 -8.88 17.40
N GLU A 119 -26.39 -8.88 18.67
CA GLU A 119 -27.52 -9.67 19.14
C GLU A 119 -28.74 -8.77 19.10
N GLN A 120 -29.66 -9.09 18.21
CA GLN A 120 -30.90 -8.35 18.07
C GLN A 120 -32.05 -9.27 18.33
N GLU A 121 -32.79 -8.95 19.40
CA GLU A 121 -34.06 -9.67 19.71
C GLU A 121 -35.20 -8.81 19.20
N GLU A 122 -35.94 -9.32 18.24
CA GLU A 122 -37.23 -8.77 17.85
C GLU A 122 -38.35 -9.45 18.62
N THR A 123 -39.11 -8.67 19.28
CA THR A 123 -40.32 -9.13 19.93
C THR A 123 -41.56 -8.84 19.07
#